data_78120eab5f80c0d46f6f78b63be80223
#
_entry.id   78120eab5f80c0d46f6f78b63be80223
#
_cell.length_a   1.000
_cell.length_b   1.000
_cell.length_c   1.000
_cell.angle_alpha   90.00
_cell.angle_beta   90.00
_cell.angle_gamma   90.00
#
_symmetry.space_group_name_H-M   'P 1'
#
loop_
_entity.id
_entity.type
_entity.pdbx_description
1 polymer ?
#
loop_
_entity_poly.entity_id
_entity_poly.type
_entity_poly.pdbx_seq_one_letter_code
_entity_poly.pdbx_strand_id
1 'polypeptide(L)'
;MRKKRVLFVSEAPWYSTGYSVYTKEVLNRLHQDKSLECAQLGIYADASNHNLNSFPWKIYPNKPLDSDKNLSAYKNNPSAQFGDYSFNDVLLQFKPDIVIDIRDWWMIE
;
A
#
# COMPACT_ATOMS: atom_id res chain seq x y z
N MET A 1 6.52 17.17 -18.78
CA MET A 1 6.07 17.49 -17.41
C MET A 1 6.00 16.20 -16.58
N ARG A 2 6.48 16.26 -15.34
CA ARG A 2 6.44 15.08 -14.45
C ARG A 2 4.99 14.75 -14.09
N LYS A 3 4.66 13.46 -14.07
CA LYS A 3 3.35 13.00 -13.61
C LYS A 3 3.16 13.28 -12.12
N LYS A 4 1.95 13.57 -11.71
CA LYS A 4 1.60 13.64 -10.28
C LYS A 4 1.58 12.23 -9.72
N ARG A 5 2.22 12.04 -8.57
CA ARG A 5 2.31 10.74 -7.92
C ARG A 5 1.30 10.63 -6.80
N VAL A 6 0.46 9.61 -6.88
CA VAL A 6 -0.62 9.37 -5.92
C VAL A 6 -0.34 8.03 -5.24
N LEU A 7 -0.22 8.06 -3.91
CA LEU A 7 -0.03 6.87 -3.10
C LEU A 7 -1.30 6.58 -2.31
N PHE A 8 -1.85 5.37 -2.48
CA PHE A 8 -2.94 4.88 -1.66
C PHE A 8 -2.38 4.02 -0.53
N VAL A 9 -2.83 4.28 0.70
CA VAL A 9 -2.51 3.44 1.86
C VAL A 9 -3.79 2.73 2.25
N SER A 10 -3.88 1.44 1.95
CA SER A 10 -5.13 0.68 2.08
C SER A 10 -4.82 -0.82 2.05
N GLU A 11 -5.81 -1.66 2.37
CA GLU A 11 -5.67 -3.11 2.23
C GLU A 11 -5.29 -3.49 0.80
N ALA A 12 -4.46 -4.52 0.66
CA ALA A 12 -4.02 -4.99 -0.65
C ALA A 12 -5.22 -5.34 -1.54
N PRO A 13 -5.12 -5.13 -2.87
CA PRO A 13 -6.29 -5.19 -3.74
C PRO A 13 -6.83 -6.59 -4.03
N TRP A 14 -6.12 -7.63 -3.62
CA TRP A 14 -6.57 -9.00 -3.82
C TRP A 14 -7.46 -9.56 -2.69
N TYR A 15 -7.68 -8.79 -1.63
CA TYR A 15 -8.59 -9.22 -0.57
C TYR A 15 -10.05 -8.90 -0.95
N SER A 16 -10.99 -9.55 -0.28
CA SER A 16 -12.42 -9.36 -0.57
C SER A 16 -13.14 -8.45 0.42
N THR A 17 -12.38 -7.69 1.22
CA THR A 17 -12.95 -6.72 2.15
C THR A 17 -13.49 -5.50 1.42
N GLY A 18 -14.38 -4.74 2.09
CA GLY A 18 -14.91 -3.51 1.51
C GLY A 18 -13.84 -2.50 1.15
N TYR A 19 -12.81 -2.35 2.00
CA TYR A 19 -11.71 -1.42 1.73
C TYR A 19 -10.88 -1.87 0.52
N SER A 20 -10.62 -3.16 0.41
CA SER A 20 -9.86 -3.69 -0.71
C SER A 20 -10.61 -3.51 -2.04
N VAL A 21 -11.90 -3.82 -2.05
CA VAL A 21 -12.74 -3.67 -3.25
C VAL A 21 -12.81 -2.20 -3.67
N TYR A 22 -13.04 -1.30 -2.72
CA TYR A 22 -13.12 0.14 -3.01
C TYR A 22 -11.81 0.65 -3.60
N THR A 23 -10.68 0.33 -2.96
CA THR A 23 -9.36 0.78 -3.42
C THR A 23 -9.05 0.25 -4.80
N LYS A 24 -9.36 -1.01 -5.06
CA LYS A 24 -9.13 -1.62 -6.37
C LYS A 24 -9.91 -0.89 -7.45
N GLU A 25 -11.18 -0.58 -7.20
CA GLU A 25 -12.01 0.15 -8.15
C GLU A 25 -11.48 1.55 -8.45
N VAL A 26 -11.11 2.28 -7.39
CA VAL A 26 -10.59 3.65 -7.55
C VAL A 26 -9.25 3.65 -8.28
N LEU A 27 -8.32 2.79 -7.87
CA LEU A 27 -7.00 2.72 -8.51
C LEU A 27 -7.11 2.23 -9.95
N ASN A 28 -8.02 1.31 -10.25
CA ASN A 28 -8.23 0.84 -11.60
C ASN A 28 -8.63 1.97 -12.55
N ARG A 29 -9.34 2.96 -12.04
CA ARG A 29 -9.72 4.14 -12.82
C ARG A 29 -8.60 5.17 -12.89
N LEU A 30 -7.96 5.45 -11.75
CA LEU A 30 -6.93 6.49 -11.69
C LEU A 30 -5.67 6.14 -12.47
N HIS A 31 -5.24 4.86 -12.48
CA HIS A 31 -4.03 4.49 -13.20
C HIS A 31 -4.16 4.67 -14.72
N GLN A 32 -5.39 4.75 -15.22
CA GLN A 32 -5.64 4.98 -16.64
C GLN A 32 -5.41 6.43 -17.05
N ASP A 33 -5.37 7.35 -16.09
CA ASP A 33 -5.06 8.75 -16.35
C ASP A 33 -3.57 8.91 -16.56
N LYS A 34 -3.16 9.28 -17.76
CA LYS A 34 -1.75 9.39 -18.14
C LYS A 34 -1.01 10.52 -17.43
N SER A 35 -1.72 11.44 -16.79
CA SER A 35 -1.11 12.51 -16.01
C SER A 35 -0.74 12.06 -14.58
N LEU A 36 -1.19 10.87 -14.16
CA LEU A 36 -0.99 10.34 -12.83
C LEU A 36 -0.10 9.11 -12.86
N GLU A 37 0.73 9.00 -11.82
CA GLU A 37 1.46 7.78 -11.51
C GLU A 37 0.96 7.27 -10.17
N CYS A 38 0.30 6.11 -10.16
CA CYS A 38 -0.35 5.58 -8.98
C CYS A 38 0.43 4.43 -8.38
N ALA A 39 0.44 4.36 -7.04
CA ALA A 39 1.01 3.25 -6.30
C ALA A 39 0.16 3.01 -5.05
N GLN A 40 0.35 1.85 -4.44
CA GLN A 40 -0.38 1.46 -3.24
C GLN A 40 0.58 0.88 -2.22
N LEU A 41 0.47 1.33 -0.96
CA LEU A 41 1.04 0.62 0.17
C LEU A 41 -0.02 -0.38 0.64
N GLY A 42 0.23 -1.66 0.38
CA GLY A 42 -0.77 -2.71 0.63
C GLY A 42 -0.73 -3.20 2.06
N ILE A 43 -1.70 -2.81 2.85
CA ILE A 43 -1.87 -3.34 4.19
C ILE A 43 -2.10 -4.85 4.07
N TYR A 44 -1.46 -5.63 4.94
CA TYR A 44 -1.42 -7.09 4.95
C TYR A 44 -0.71 -7.72 3.75
N ALA A 45 -0.20 -6.93 2.81
CA ALA A 45 0.57 -7.48 1.69
C ALA A 45 1.93 -7.97 2.17
N ASP A 46 2.26 -9.21 1.81
CA ASP A 46 3.53 -9.84 2.14
C ASP A 46 4.52 -9.62 1.00
N ALA A 47 5.78 -9.35 1.33
CA ALA A 47 6.81 -9.10 0.32
C ALA A 47 7.03 -10.28 -0.63
N SER A 48 6.68 -11.50 -0.21
CA SER A 48 6.79 -12.70 -1.04
C SER A 48 5.55 -12.97 -1.90
N ASN A 49 4.47 -12.18 -1.76
CA ASN A 49 3.22 -12.46 -2.46
C ASN A 49 3.35 -12.16 -3.96
N HIS A 50 3.08 -13.17 -4.79
CA HIS A 50 3.17 -13.01 -6.24
C HIS A 50 2.15 -12.04 -6.82
N ASN A 51 1.05 -11.77 -6.11
CA ASN A 51 0.03 -10.81 -6.54
C ASN A 51 0.54 -9.37 -6.56
N LEU A 52 1.70 -9.08 -5.94
CA LEU A 52 2.32 -7.75 -6.00
C LEU A 52 2.53 -7.28 -7.44
N ASN A 53 2.72 -8.20 -8.37
CA ASN A 53 2.98 -7.88 -9.77
C ASN A 53 1.78 -8.15 -10.68
N SER A 54 0.62 -8.47 -10.11
CA SER A 54 -0.57 -8.86 -10.87
C SER A 54 -1.50 -7.69 -11.21
N PHE A 55 -1.17 -6.49 -10.75
CA PHE A 55 -2.00 -5.30 -10.96
C PHE A 55 -1.22 -4.26 -11.75
N PRO A 56 -1.92 -3.37 -12.49
CA PRO A 56 -1.23 -2.40 -13.35
C PRO A 56 -0.54 -1.25 -12.60
N TRP A 57 -0.78 -1.09 -11.31
CA TRP A 57 -0.07 -0.12 -10.49
C TRP A 57 0.92 -0.81 -9.58
N LYS A 58 1.93 -0.06 -9.13
CA LYS A 58 2.94 -0.58 -8.19
C LYS A 58 2.32 -0.80 -6.83
N ILE A 59 2.57 -1.97 -6.23
CA ILE A 59 2.11 -2.29 -4.86
C ILE A 59 3.34 -2.52 -4.00
N TYR A 60 3.46 -1.72 -2.94
CA TYR A 60 4.52 -1.87 -1.93
C TYR A 60 3.98 -2.73 -0.79
N PRO A 61 4.67 -3.82 -0.40
CA PRO A 61 4.21 -4.65 0.70
C PRO A 61 4.47 -3.97 2.04
N ASN A 62 3.56 -4.15 3.00
CA ASN A 62 3.74 -3.65 4.35
C ASN A 62 4.31 -4.71 5.30
N LYS A 63 4.06 -5.99 5.03
CA LYS A 63 4.51 -7.08 5.88
C LYS A 63 5.90 -7.56 5.45
N PRO A 64 6.87 -7.68 6.39
CA PRO A 64 8.19 -8.21 6.04
C PRO A 64 8.11 -9.72 5.73
N LEU A 65 9.15 -10.23 5.06
CA LEU A 65 9.27 -11.67 4.81
C LEU A 65 9.36 -12.43 6.15
N ASP A 66 8.91 -13.68 6.15
CA ASP A 66 8.97 -14.53 7.34
C ASP A 66 10.41 -14.75 7.82
N SER A 67 11.38 -14.69 6.92
CA SER A 67 12.81 -14.79 7.25
C SER A 67 13.42 -13.47 7.72
N ASP A 68 12.68 -12.36 7.65
CA ASP A 68 13.18 -11.05 8.04
C ASP A 68 13.28 -10.94 9.56
N LYS A 69 14.44 -10.46 10.05
CA LYS A 69 14.65 -10.26 11.48
C LYS A 69 13.71 -9.23 12.11
N ASN A 70 13.08 -8.39 11.28
CA ASN A 70 12.15 -7.38 11.74
C ASN A 70 10.70 -7.90 11.86
N LEU A 71 10.45 -9.17 11.52
CA LEU A 71 9.10 -9.73 11.57
C LEU A 71 8.52 -9.67 12.99
N SER A 72 9.34 -9.91 14.01
CA SER A 72 8.92 -9.84 15.40
C SER A 72 8.39 -8.44 15.76
N ALA A 73 9.13 -7.39 15.37
CA ALA A 73 8.71 -6.01 15.62
C ALA A 73 7.40 -5.70 14.90
N TYR A 74 7.24 -6.18 13.67
CA TYR A 74 6.01 -6.03 12.91
C TYR A 74 4.82 -6.68 13.62
N LYS A 75 4.98 -7.91 14.09
CA LYS A 75 3.90 -8.66 14.75
C LYS A 75 3.52 -8.07 16.11
N ASN A 76 4.48 -7.49 16.82
CA ASN A 76 4.25 -6.98 18.17
C ASN A 76 3.74 -5.55 18.23
N ASN A 77 3.64 -4.87 17.09
CA ASN A 77 3.15 -3.50 17.01
C ASN A 77 1.92 -3.45 16.09
N PRO A 78 0.70 -3.27 16.66
CA PRO A 78 -0.52 -3.22 15.83
C PRO A 78 -0.48 -2.15 14.73
N SER A 79 0.07 -0.98 15.02
CA SER A 79 0.17 0.10 14.02
C SER A 79 1.02 -0.31 12.82
N ALA A 80 2.07 -1.10 13.03
CA ALA A 80 2.92 -1.58 11.95
C ALA A 80 2.12 -2.42 10.96
N GLN A 81 1.17 -3.23 11.45
CA GLN A 81 0.35 -4.10 10.61
C GLN A 81 -0.63 -3.31 9.73
N PHE A 82 -0.95 -2.06 10.11
CA PHE A 82 -1.91 -1.21 9.41
C PHE A 82 -1.22 -0.18 8.49
N GLY A 83 0.03 -0.40 8.14
CA GLY A 83 0.75 0.42 7.17
C GLY A 83 1.97 1.15 7.70
N ASP A 84 2.07 1.38 9.01
CA ASP A 84 3.15 2.18 9.59
C ASP A 84 4.53 1.55 9.43
N TYR A 85 4.58 0.21 9.33
CA TYR A 85 5.86 -0.51 9.20
C TYR A 85 6.68 -0.03 8.00
N SER A 86 6.02 0.15 6.86
CA SER A 86 6.72 0.49 5.61
C SER A 86 6.43 1.90 5.11
N PHE A 87 5.60 2.67 5.81
CA PHE A 87 5.11 3.94 5.29
C PHE A 87 6.26 4.91 4.97
N ASN A 88 7.18 5.12 5.89
CA ASN A 88 8.30 6.05 5.67
C ASN A 88 9.20 5.61 4.52
N ASP A 89 9.47 4.31 4.43
CA ASP A 89 10.31 3.77 3.36
C ASP A 89 9.64 3.98 1.99
N VAL A 90 8.33 3.78 1.92
CA VAL A 90 7.58 3.98 0.68
C VAL A 90 7.55 5.45 0.30
N LEU A 91 7.41 6.36 1.27
CA LEU A 91 7.48 7.80 0.99
C LEU A 91 8.83 8.17 0.38
N LEU A 92 9.92 7.60 0.88
CA LEU A 92 11.26 7.88 0.36
C LEU A 92 11.48 7.29 -1.03
N GLN A 93 10.91 6.13 -1.31
CA GLN A 93 11.07 5.46 -2.60
C GLN A 93 10.17 6.04 -3.68
N PHE A 94 8.89 6.20 -3.38
CA PHE A 94 7.91 6.64 -4.38
C PHE A 94 7.84 8.16 -4.50
N LYS A 95 8.04 8.88 -3.41
CA LYS A 95 7.96 10.35 -3.34
C LYS A 95 6.62 10.86 -3.86
N PRO A 96 5.52 10.51 -3.19
CA PRO A 96 4.19 10.90 -3.64
C PRO A 96 3.95 12.41 -3.50
N ASP A 97 3.15 12.95 -4.40
CA ASP A 97 2.62 14.30 -4.27
C ASP A 97 1.36 14.33 -3.40
N ILE A 98 0.59 13.23 -3.42
CA ILE A 98 -0.65 13.09 -2.67
C ILE A 98 -0.67 11.69 -2.05
N VAL A 99 -1.06 11.62 -0.77
CA VAL A 99 -1.30 10.36 -0.07
C VAL A 99 -2.77 10.27 0.29
N ILE A 100 -3.40 9.17 -0.08
CA ILE A 100 -4.82 8.91 0.23
C ILE A 100 -4.88 7.69 1.13
N ASP A 101 -5.36 7.88 2.36
CA ASP A 101 -5.56 6.81 3.32
C ASP A 101 -6.99 6.29 3.26
N ILE A 102 -7.12 4.96 3.10
CA ILE A 102 -8.41 4.29 3.17
C ILE A 102 -8.28 3.21 4.24
N ARG A 103 -8.40 3.65 5.49
CA ARG A 103 -8.26 2.81 6.69
C ARG A 103 -9.27 3.27 7.72
N ASP A 104 -9.59 2.40 8.68
CA ASP A 104 -10.37 2.84 9.83
C ASP A 104 -9.56 3.85 10.64
N TRP A 105 -10.25 4.84 11.21
CA TRP A 105 -9.58 5.93 11.93
C TRP A 105 -8.71 5.44 13.09
N TRP A 106 -9.10 4.33 13.72
CA TRP A 106 -8.31 3.77 14.85
C TRP A 106 -7.01 3.10 14.37
N MET A 107 -6.85 2.87 13.08
CA MET A 107 -5.60 2.35 12.50
C MET A 107 -4.59 3.46 12.25
N ILE A 108 -5.02 4.70 12.26
CA ILE A 108 -4.19 5.87 11.93
C ILE A 108 -3.78 6.56 13.23
N GLU A 109 -2.49 6.52 13.55
CA GLU A 109 -1.96 7.19 14.74
C GLU A 109 -0.83 8.14 14.41
#